data_d4f1937c3ec762e8f0aa5b127ab293e0
#
_entry.id   d4f1937c3ec762e8f0aa5b127ab293e0
#
_cell.length_a   1.000
_cell.length_b   1.000
_cell.length_c   1.000
_cell.angle_alpha   90.00
_cell.angle_beta   90.00
_cell.angle_gamma   90.00
#
_symmetry.space_group_name_H-M   'P 1'
#
loop_
_entity.id
_entity.type
_entity.pdbx_description
1 polymer ?
#
loop_
_entity_poly.entity_id
_entity_poly.type
_entity_poly.pdbx_seq_one_letter_code
_entity_poly.pdbx_strand_id
1 'polypeptide(L)'
;AAGGPKNGTYNSEIELSSLNNSGKQFKTSNKFSSIDQANNVILSKMDTINLKQISTKTKKVMITGEVFFPGTYPISENQTLSELIERAGGITQFGSADAAYFQREALKKAESERFKNAQEELKRKILLSSQAGGLGQASLDGNAISQLTALIATDTEETDALGRLVIDLDGILSGKSQDIILEDGDVINIPQNKQSVSVIGEVFVSNSHIFREGLGIDDYINLSGGSTLFADESSIYLIRSDGSIVSPSQMSSGFFRSRSSLLQPGDTIVVPLQVQPFSGIKATTEITQIIYQMALAAAAVNSF
;
A
#
# COMPACT_ATOMS: atom_id res chain seq x y z
N ALA A 1 33.52 -27.54 27.96
CA ALA A 1 33.33 -27.74 26.53
C ALA A 1 32.16 -26.88 26.07
N ALA A 2 32.29 -26.12 24.98
CA ALA A 2 31.26 -25.18 24.49
C ALA A 2 30.10 -25.85 23.77
N GLY A 3 29.99 -27.18 23.72
CA GLY A 3 28.86 -27.93 23.18
C GLY A 3 28.79 -27.99 21.66
N GLY A 4 29.72 -27.41 20.94
CA GLY A 4 29.75 -27.40 19.47
C GLY A 4 28.81 -26.34 18.81
N PRO A 5 28.83 -26.22 17.48
CA PRO A 5 27.99 -25.29 16.74
C PRO A 5 26.52 -25.69 16.80
N LYS A 6 25.62 -24.70 16.93
CA LYS A 6 24.16 -24.92 16.86
C LYS A 6 23.71 -25.15 15.45
N ASN A 7 22.53 -25.77 15.29
CA ASN A 7 21.87 -25.88 13.98
C ASN A 7 21.69 -24.48 13.36
N GLY A 8 21.99 -24.35 12.07
CA GLY A 8 21.95 -23.08 11.35
C GLY A 8 23.25 -22.27 11.44
N THR A 9 24.32 -22.84 12.00
CA THR A 9 25.64 -22.19 11.97
C THR A 9 26.24 -22.29 10.57
N TYR A 10 26.78 -21.17 10.07
CA TYR A 10 27.54 -21.13 8.82
C TYR A 10 28.95 -21.66 9.05
N ASN A 11 29.20 -22.89 8.64
CA ASN A 11 30.45 -23.58 8.92
C ASN A 11 31.63 -23.20 8.02
N SER A 12 31.35 -22.42 6.95
CA SER A 12 32.38 -22.05 5.97
C SER A 12 33.11 -20.76 6.30
N GLU A 13 32.81 -20.10 7.42
CA GLU A 13 33.52 -18.90 7.84
C GLU A 13 33.49 -18.81 9.39
N ILE A 14 34.62 -19.08 10.01
CA ILE A 14 34.83 -18.96 11.45
C ILE A 14 35.78 -17.82 11.68
N GLU A 15 35.44 -16.87 12.51
CA GLU A 15 36.28 -15.74 12.86
C GLU A 15 36.79 -15.88 14.29
N LEU A 16 38.11 -15.95 14.44
CA LEU A 16 38.79 -15.91 15.73
C LEU A 16 39.38 -14.54 15.96
N SER A 17 39.00 -13.90 17.05
CA SER A 17 39.55 -12.63 17.48
C SER A 17 40.40 -12.87 18.74
N SER A 18 41.69 -12.55 18.67
CA SER A 18 42.66 -12.71 19.77
C SER A 18 43.11 -11.35 20.28
N LEU A 19 43.33 -11.25 21.62
CA LEU A 19 43.94 -10.08 22.23
C LEU A 19 45.44 -10.29 22.29
N ASN A 20 46.22 -9.34 21.79
CA ASN A 20 47.66 -9.41 21.86
C ASN A 20 48.14 -9.11 23.30
N ASN A 21 49.17 -9.83 23.77
CA ASN A 21 49.71 -9.82 25.13
C ASN A 21 50.28 -8.46 25.62
N SER A 22 50.24 -7.42 24.80
CA SER A 22 50.82 -6.10 25.11
C SER A 22 49.83 -5.12 25.74
N GLY A 23 48.68 -5.56 26.24
CA GLY A 23 47.70 -4.69 26.92
C GLY A 23 47.04 -3.60 26.07
N LYS A 24 47.36 -3.52 24.79
CA LYS A 24 46.67 -2.67 23.81
C LYS A 24 45.79 -3.58 22.95
N GLN A 25 44.51 -3.24 22.88
CA GLN A 25 43.47 -3.95 22.11
C GLN A 25 43.78 -3.95 20.61
N PHE A 26 44.61 -4.83 20.13
CA PHE A 26 44.72 -5.17 18.72
C PHE A 26 43.97 -6.47 18.50
N LYS A 27 42.75 -6.37 17.91
CA LYS A 27 42.02 -7.52 17.44
C LYS A 27 42.70 -8.06 16.19
N THR A 28 43.40 -9.18 16.34
CA THR A 28 43.79 -9.95 15.14
C THR A 28 42.63 -10.88 14.81
N SER A 29 42.03 -10.70 13.65
CA SER A 29 40.96 -11.56 13.18
C SER A 29 41.53 -12.58 12.20
N ASN A 30 41.50 -13.85 12.56
CA ASN A 30 41.82 -14.95 11.67
C ASN A 30 40.51 -15.59 11.17
N LYS A 31 40.38 -15.76 9.87
CA LYS A 31 39.23 -16.40 9.22
C LYS A 31 39.59 -17.82 8.81
N PHE A 32 38.77 -18.78 9.19
CA PHE A 32 38.91 -20.19 8.81
C PHE A 32 37.75 -20.60 7.90
N SER A 33 38.05 -21.34 6.85
CA SER A 33 37.04 -21.77 5.85
C SER A 33 36.27 -23.02 6.27
N SER A 34 36.69 -23.68 7.36
CA SER A 34 35.99 -24.85 7.89
C SER A 34 36.28 -25.04 9.39
N ILE A 35 35.40 -25.77 10.07
CA ILE A 35 35.62 -26.18 11.48
C ILE A 35 36.87 -27.01 11.63
N ASP A 36 37.20 -27.87 10.66
CA ASP A 36 38.40 -28.75 10.74
C ASP A 36 39.68 -27.94 10.70
N GLN A 37 39.75 -26.84 9.98
CA GLN A 37 40.89 -25.93 10.00
C GLN A 37 41.00 -25.19 11.35
N ALA A 38 39.89 -24.86 11.97
CA ALA A 38 39.85 -24.20 13.27
C ALA A 38 40.21 -25.15 14.42
N ASN A 39 40.04 -26.46 14.28
CA ASN A 39 40.33 -27.46 15.30
C ASN A 39 41.82 -27.51 15.71
N ASN A 40 42.72 -27.05 14.85
CA ASN A 40 44.16 -27.05 15.12
C ASN A 40 44.66 -25.74 15.77
N VAL A 41 43.77 -24.83 16.07
CA VAL A 41 44.13 -23.54 16.67
C VAL A 41 44.11 -23.62 18.19
N ILE A 42 45.26 -23.32 18.83
CA ILE A 42 45.36 -23.25 20.27
C ILE A 42 44.74 -21.90 20.70
N LEU A 43 43.68 -21.96 21.48
CA LEU A 43 43.01 -20.78 22.02
C LEU A 43 43.76 -20.23 23.24
N SER A 44 43.92 -18.93 23.26
CA SER A 44 44.46 -18.16 24.39
C SER A 44 43.35 -17.62 25.29
N LYS A 45 43.72 -17.22 26.49
CA LYS A 45 42.80 -16.58 27.43
C LYS A 45 42.26 -15.28 26.80
N MET A 46 40.95 -15.12 26.79
CA MET A 46 40.19 -13.98 26.20
C MET A 46 40.05 -14.00 24.66
N ASP A 47 40.39 -15.08 23.99
CA ASP A 47 40.03 -15.24 22.59
C ASP A 47 38.52 -15.36 22.43
N THR A 48 37.99 -14.75 21.35
CA THR A 48 36.59 -14.79 21.01
C THR A 48 36.40 -15.49 19.67
N ILE A 49 35.61 -16.55 19.65
CA ILE A 49 35.20 -17.23 18.40
C ILE A 49 33.83 -16.73 18.00
N ASN A 50 33.74 -16.18 16.82
CA ASN A 50 32.49 -15.75 16.23
C ASN A 50 32.09 -16.72 15.12
N LEU A 51 30.96 -17.40 15.29
CA LEU A 51 30.33 -18.26 14.32
C LEU A 51 29.12 -17.50 13.72
N LYS A 52 29.18 -17.28 12.43
CA LYS A 52 28.04 -16.65 11.72
C LYS A 52 26.85 -17.60 11.72
N GLN A 53 25.67 -17.05 11.89
CA GLN A 53 24.43 -17.80 11.82
C GLN A 53 23.78 -17.54 10.46
N ILE A 54 23.40 -18.60 9.76
CA ILE A 54 22.58 -18.50 8.57
C ILE A 54 21.15 -18.23 9.04
N SER A 55 20.52 -17.22 8.50
CA SER A 55 19.09 -17.03 8.72
C SER A 55 18.34 -18.24 8.14
N THR A 56 17.76 -19.04 9.02
CA THR A 56 16.92 -20.20 8.63
C THR A 56 15.46 -19.76 8.35
N LYS A 57 15.18 -18.47 8.44
CA LYS A 57 13.85 -17.95 8.09
C LYS A 57 13.65 -18.08 6.59
N THR A 58 12.80 -19.01 6.21
CA THR A 58 12.32 -19.12 4.83
C THR A 58 11.39 -17.94 4.56
N LYS A 59 11.76 -17.12 3.60
CA LYS A 59 10.88 -16.05 3.09
C LYS A 59 9.65 -16.69 2.46
N LYS A 60 8.49 -16.12 2.69
CA LYS A 60 7.21 -16.64 2.18
C LYS A 60 6.38 -15.50 1.61
N VAL A 61 5.65 -15.82 0.56
CA VAL A 61 4.65 -14.94 -0.05
C VAL A 61 3.32 -15.66 -0.14
N MET A 62 2.24 -14.90 -0.16
CA MET A 62 0.90 -15.46 -0.28
C MET A 62 0.28 -15.02 -1.61
N ILE A 63 -0.31 -15.98 -2.33
CA ILE A 63 -1.11 -15.70 -3.51
C ILE A 63 -2.54 -16.18 -3.27
N THR A 64 -3.50 -15.32 -3.58
CA THR A 64 -4.93 -15.54 -3.33
C THR A 64 -5.77 -15.16 -4.54
N GLY A 65 -7.04 -15.58 -4.54
CA GLY A 65 -7.99 -15.29 -5.60
C GLY A 65 -7.93 -16.30 -6.75
N GLU A 66 -8.13 -15.83 -7.97
CA GLU A 66 -8.35 -16.62 -9.18
C GLU A 66 -7.03 -17.10 -9.81
N VAL A 67 -6.30 -17.94 -9.08
CA VAL A 67 -5.18 -18.74 -9.57
C VAL A 67 -5.48 -20.22 -9.39
N PHE A 68 -4.83 -21.09 -10.16
CA PHE A 68 -5.13 -22.54 -10.06
C PHE A 68 -4.76 -23.12 -8.69
N PHE A 69 -3.67 -22.66 -8.07
CA PHE A 69 -3.21 -23.14 -6.77
C PHE A 69 -2.95 -21.95 -5.81
N PRO A 70 -4.00 -21.37 -5.22
CA PRO A 70 -3.82 -20.32 -4.21
C PRO A 70 -3.16 -20.89 -2.94
N GLY A 71 -2.33 -20.08 -2.26
CA GLY A 71 -1.66 -20.52 -1.04
C GLY A 71 -0.42 -19.71 -0.70
N THR A 72 0.31 -20.21 0.30
CA THR A 72 1.57 -19.62 0.74
C THR A 72 2.75 -20.37 0.13
N TYR A 73 3.63 -19.65 -0.54
CA TYR A 73 4.79 -20.18 -1.24
C TYR A 73 6.08 -19.72 -0.60
N PRO A 74 7.02 -20.63 -0.34
CA PRO A 74 8.38 -20.22 -0.01
C PRO A 74 9.04 -19.62 -1.26
N ILE A 75 9.80 -18.55 -1.07
CA ILE A 75 10.52 -17.86 -2.14
C ILE A 75 12.03 -17.95 -1.95
N SER A 76 12.73 -17.99 -3.08
CA SER A 76 14.18 -17.88 -3.20
C SER A 76 14.59 -16.40 -3.27
N GLU A 77 15.90 -16.15 -3.15
CA GLU A 77 16.43 -14.79 -3.40
C GLU A 77 16.19 -14.41 -4.87
N ASN A 78 15.76 -13.16 -5.07
CA ASN A 78 15.45 -12.56 -6.37
C ASN A 78 14.32 -13.25 -7.17
N GLN A 79 13.48 -14.06 -6.52
CA GLN A 79 12.32 -14.64 -7.19
C GLN A 79 11.33 -13.56 -7.57
N THR A 80 10.75 -13.67 -8.77
CA THR A 80 9.87 -12.64 -9.34
C THR A 80 8.40 -13.01 -9.23
N LEU A 81 7.54 -12.01 -9.47
CA LEU A 81 6.08 -12.19 -9.44
C LEU A 81 5.61 -13.13 -10.54
N SER A 82 6.14 -13.01 -11.77
CA SER A 82 5.75 -13.88 -12.88
C SER A 82 6.08 -15.35 -12.59
N GLU A 83 7.27 -15.63 -12.02
CA GLU A 83 7.67 -16.99 -11.62
C GLU A 83 6.76 -17.56 -10.52
N LEU A 84 6.30 -16.71 -9.58
CA LEU A 84 5.35 -17.14 -8.56
C LEU A 84 4.01 -17.53 -9.17
N ILE A 85 3.48 -16.71 -10.09
CA ILE A 85 2.21 -16.98 -10.76
C ILE A 85 2.30 -18.27 -11.60
N GLU A 86 3.42 -18.49 -12.29
CA GLU A 86 3.67 -19.74 -13.03
C GLU A 86 3.65 -20.94 -12.08
N ARG A 87 4.31 -20.86 -10.91
CA ARG A 87 4.28 -21.91 -9.88
C ARG A 87 2.89 -22.12 -9.29
N ALA A 88 2.06 -21.09 -9.24
CA ALA A 88 0.65 -21.18 -8.83
C ALA A 88 -0.27 -21.70 -9.91
N GLY A 89 0.29 -22.15 -11.04
CA GLY A 89 -0.46 -22.73 -12.17
C GLY A 89 -1.04 -21.71 -13.14
N GLY A 90 -0.74 -20.41 -12.95
CA GLY A 90 -1.30 -19.31 -13.75
C GLY A 90 -2.64 -18.81 -13.22
N ILE A 91 -3.19 -17.83 -13.94
CA ILE A 91 -4.49 -17.21 -13.65
C ILE A 91 -5.60 -18.07 -14.26
N THR A 92 -6.71 -18.24 -13.53
CA THR A 92 -7.89 -18.97 -14.07
C THR A 92 -8.61 -18.12 -15.12
N GLN A 93 -9.46 -18.74 -15.92
CA GLN A 93 -10.29 -18.04 -16.90
C GLN A 93 -11.27 -17.00 -16.30
N PHE A 94 -11.48 -17.08 -14.99
CA PHE A 94 -12.34 -16.15 -14.25
C PHE A 94 -11.56 -15.00 -13.58
N GLY A 95 -10.24 -15.08 -13.56
CA GLY A 95 -9.38 -14.08 -12.95
C GLY A 95 -9.22 -12.83 -13.82
N SER A 96 -9.11 -11.69 -13.16
CA SER A 96 -8.81 -10.41 -13.80
C SER A 96 -7.40 -9.98 -13.45
N ALA A 97 -6.51 -10.06 -14.44
CA ALA A 97 -5.13 -9.58 -14.27
C ALA A 97 -5.10 -8.04 -14.10
N ASP A 98 -5.99 -7.33 -14.81
CA ASP A 98 -6.12 -5.86 -14.70
C ASP A 98 -6.57 -5.40 -13.32
N ALA A 99 -7.29 -6.25 -12.58
CA ALA A 99 -7.76 -5.95 -11.24
C ALA A 99 -6.82 -6.51 -10.16
N ALA A 100 -5.74 -7.16 -10.54
CA ALA A 100 -4.78 -7.73 -9.60
C ALA A 100 -4.13 -6.64 -8.77
N TYR A 101 -3.94 -6.92 -7.49
CA TYR A 101 -3.21 -6.01 -6.62
C TYR A 101 -2.16 -6.75 -5.79
N PHE A 102 -1.15 -5.99 -5.48
CA PHE A 102 0.00 -6.42 -4.73
C PHE A 102 0.08 -5.66 -3.42
N GLN A 103 0.32 -6.34 -2.31
CA GLN A 103 0.48 -5.73 -1.00
C GLN A 103 1.85 -6.07 -0.43
N ARG A 104 2.51 -5.06 0.13
CA ARG A 104 3.82 -5.21 0.76
C ARG A 104 3.81 -4.58 2.15
N GLU A 105 4.24 -5.34 3.15
CA GLU A 105 4.24 -4.90 4.54
C GLU A 105 5.09 -3.64 4.77
N ALA A 106 6.21 -3.51 4.07
CA ALA A 106 7.05 -2.31 4.13
C ALA A 106 6.32 -1.05 3.65
N LEU A 107 5.52 -1.18 2.58
CA LEU A 107 4.67 -0.09 2.07
C LEU A 107 3.55 0.25 3.06
N LYS A 108 2.90 -0.78 3.61
CA LYS A 108 1.86 -0.60 4.62
C LYS A 108 2.35 0.22 5.82
N LYS A 109 3.54 -0.10 6.32
CA LYS A 109 4.17 0.66 7.42
C LYS A 109 4.47 2.11 7.02
N ALA A 110 5.09 2.30 5.84
CA ALA A 110 5.42 3.64 5.35
C ALA A 110 4.18 4.50 5.12
N GLU A 111 3.09 3.93 4.61
CA GLU A 111 1.80 4.62 4.45
C GLU A 111 1.18 4.99 5.80
N SER A 112 1.17 4.06 6.75
CA SER A 112 0.67 4.31 8.10
C SER A 112 1.44 5.44 8.79
N GLU A 113 2.77 5.48 8.67
CA GLU A 113 3.58 6.57 9.22
C GLU A 113 3.27 7.92 8.54
N ARG A 114 3.17 7.94 7.21
CA ARG A 114 2.80 9.15 6.47
C ARG A 114 1.41 9.67 6.89
N PHE A 115 0.45 8.76 7.06
CA PHE A 115 -0.89 9.13 7.48
C PHE A 115 -0.90 9.72 8.90
N LYS A 116 -0.19 9.10 9.85
CA LYS A 116 -0.03 9.65 11.21
C LYS A 116 0.60 11.04 11.20
N ASN A 117 1.66 11.22 10.42
CA ASN A 117 2.31 12.53 10.30
C ASN A 117 1.37 13.59 9.69
N ALA A 118 0.59 13.21 8.68
CA ALA A 118 -0.41 14.10 8.07
C ALA A 118 -1.52 14.50 9.06
N GLN A 119 -1.99 13.55 9.88
CA GLN A 119 -2.96 13.84 10.94
C GLN A 119 -2.40 14.78 11.99
N GLU A 120 -1.17 14.59 12.43
CA GLU A 120 -0.52 15.48 13.42
C GLU A 120 -0.33 16.88 12.84
N GLU A 121 0.07 16.98 11.57
CA GLU A 121 0.19 18.28 10.90
C GLU A 121 -1.16 18.99 10.78
N LEU A 122 -2.22 18.27 10.44
CA LEU A 122 -3.58 18.81 10.38
C LEU A 122 -4.04 19.31 11.76
N LYS A 123 -3.85 18.50 12.82
CA LYS A 123 -4.13 18.90 14.20
C LYS A 123 -3.39 20.19 14.57
N ARG A 124 -2.11 20.29 14.23
CA ARG A 124 -1.30 21.48 14.47
C ARG A 124 -1.81 22.68 13.69
N LYS A 125 -2.17 22.54 12.42
CA LYS A 125 -2.72 23.62 11.59
C LYS A 125 -4.05 24.13 12.14
N ILE A 126 -4.94 23.25 12.60
CA ILE A 126 -6.21 23.61 13.26
C ILE A 126 -5.96 24.40 14.55
N LEU A 127 -5.03 23.96 15.38
CA LEU A 127 -4.67 24.64 16.64
C LEU A 127 -4.09 26.04 16.39
N LEU A 128 -3.21 26.17 15.39
CA LEU A 128 -2.63 27.48 15.03
C LEU A 128 -3.68 28.43 14.43
N SER A 129 -4.60 27.91 13.61
CA SER A 129 -5.69 28.74 13.07
C SER A 129 -6.65 29.21 14.13
N SER A 130 -6.90 28.44 15.19
CA SER A 130 -7.71 28.83 16.33
C SER A 130 -7.06 29.93 17.16
N GLN A 131 -5.74 29.96 17.27
CA GLN A 131 -4.99 31.02 17.96
C GLN A 131 -4.89 32.32 17.14
N ALA A 132 -4.80 32.21 15.81
CA ALA A 132 -4.72 33.36 14.91
C ALA A 132 -6.06 34.07 14.72
N GLY A 133 -7.19 33.40 14.92
CA GLY A 133 -8.54 33.98 14.85
C GLY A 133 -8.89 34.97 15.98
N GLY A 134 -8.04 35.11 16.98
CA GLY A 134 -8.25 36.08 18.11
C GLY A 134 -8.02 37.55 17.77
N LEU A 135 -7.62 37.90 16.54
CA LEU A 135 -7.31 39.28 16.15
C LEU A 135 -8.16 39.82 14.97
N GLY A 136 -9.31 39.27 14.69
CA GLY A 136 -10.24 39.87 13.73
C GLY A 136 -10.95 38.90 12.80
N GLN A 137 -12.25 38.78 13.01
CA GLN A 137 -13.30 38.21 12.16
C GLN A 137 -13.27 36.69 11.91
N ALA A 138 -14.30 36.04 12.47
CA ALA A 138 -14.67 34.65 12.42
C ALA A 138 -13.81 33.69 13.27
N SER A 139 -14.00 33.77 14.59
CA SER A 139 -13.62 32.72 15.53
C SER A 139 -14.46 31.47 15.21
N LEU A 140 -13.82 30.38 14.82
CA LEU A 140 -14.46 29.07 14.89
C LEU A 140 -14.87 28.85 16.34
N ASP A 141 -16.15 28.53 16.55
CA ASP A 141 -16.67 28.23 17.88
C ASP A 141 -15.83 27.09 18.49
N GLY A 142 -15.38 27.26 19.74
CA GLY A 142 -14.53 26.27 20.40
C GLY A 142 -15.13 24.86 20.40
N ASN A 143 -16.46 24.76 20.29
CA ASN A 143 -17.19 23.50 20.09
C ASN A 143 -16.93 22.88 18.69
N ALA A 144 -16.84 23.68 17.65
CA ALA A 144 -16.56 23.18 16.31
C ALA A 144 -15.11 22.64 16.20
N ILE A 145 -14.18 23.31 16.86
CA ILE A 145 -12.79 22.88 16.93
C ILE A 145 -12.65 21.58 17.73
N SER A 146 -13.34 21.46 18.86
CA SER A 146 -13.33 20.23 19.66
C SER A 146 -14.02 19.07 18.95
N GLN A 147 -15.10 19.30 18.20
CA GLN A 147 -15.75 18.29 17.37
C GLN A 147 -14.87 17.84 16.20
N LEU A 148 -14.21 18.75 15.48
CA LEU A 148 -13.25 18.43 14.44
C LEU A 148 -12.05 17.65 14.99
N THR A 149 -11.54 18.05 16.15
CA THR A 149 -10.43 17.34 16.81
C THR A 149 -10.85 15.96 17.29
N ALA A 150 -12.09 15.82 17.79
CA ALA A 150 -12.66 14.52 18.18
C ALA A 150 -12.86 13.61 16.97
N LEU A 151 -13.37 14.12 15.85
CA LEU A 151 -13.52 13.38 14.59
C LEU A 151 -12.18 12.87 14.06
N ILE A 152 -11.12 13.66 14.17
CA ILE A 152 -9.76 13.26 13.77
C ILE A 152 -9.13 12.29 14.79
N ALA A 153 -9.59 12.29 16.04
CA ALA A 153 -9.06 11.44 17.10
C ALA A 153 -9.70 10.05 17.18
N THR A 154 -10.92 9.87 16.67
CA THR A 154 -11.70 8.65 16.84
C THR A 154 -11.29 7.49 15.91
N ASP A 155 -10.48 7.74 14.87
CA ASP A 155 -10.12 6.70 13.88
C ASP A 155 -8.65 6.27 13.92
N THR A 156 -7.98 6.40 15.06
CA THR A 156 -6.51 6.25 15.11
C THR A 156 -6.02 4.84 15.45
N GLU A 157 -6.87 3.86 15.73
CA GLU A 157 -6.36 2.54 16.12
C GLU A 157 -6.16 1.56 14.97
N GLU A 158 -6.86 1.74 13.84
CA GLU A 158 -6.64 0.94 12.63
C GLU A 158 -6.87 1.78 11.38
N THR A 159 -5.98 2.71 11.11
CA THR A 159 -5.90 3.21 9.75
C THR A 159 -5.38 2.05 8.91
N ASP A 160 -6.26 1.40 8.19
CA ASP A 160 -5.93 0.36 7.22
C ASP A 160 -5.09 0.95 6.07
N ALA A 161 -3.85 1.26 6.41
CA ALA A 161 -2.83 1.46 5.39
C ALA A 161 -2.79 0.16 4.60
N LEU A 162 -3.22 0.21 3.35
CA LEU A 162 -3.40 -1.00 2.53
C LEU A 162 -2.05 -1.59 2.12
N GLY A 163 -0.98 -0.78 2.12
CA GLY A 163 0.33 -1.20 1.61
C GLY A 163 0.23 -1.65 0.14
N ARG A 164 -0.74 -1.09 -0.59
CA ARG A 164 -1.14 -1.55 -1.91
C ARG A 164 -0.26 -0.93 -2.99
N LEU A 165 0.30 -1.75 -3.84
CA LEU A 165 1.00 -1.35 -5.05
C LEU A 165 0.13 -1.70 -6.26
N VAL A 166 -0.23 -0.68 -7.05
CA VAL A 166 -0.88 -0.88 -8.34
C VAL A 166 0.14 -1.49 -9.29
N ILE A 167 -0.20 -2.60 -9.92
CA ILE A 167 0.67 -3.35 -10.82
C ILE A 167 0.00 -3.55 -12.17
N ASP A 168 0.80 -3.48 -13.23
CA ASP A 168 0.40 -3.90 -14.58
C ASP A 168 0.72 -5.40 -14.74
N LEU A 169 -0.14 -6.24 -14.19
CA LEU A 169 0.13 -7.68 -14.21
C LEU A 169 0.15 -8.28 -15.61
N ASP A 170 -0.75 -7.84 -16.50
CA ASP A 170 -0.76 -8.26 -17.90
C ASP A 170 0.53 -7.86 -18.63
N GLY A 171 1.01 -6.67 -18.39
CA GLY A 171 2.30 -6.20 -18.91
C GLY A 171 3.47 -7.02 -18.40
N ILE A 172 3.47 -7.35 -17.10
CA ILE A 172 4.50 -8.21 -16.48
C ILE A 172 4.48 -9.62 -17.09
N LEU A 173 3.32 -10.27 -17.14
CA LEU A 173 3.18 -11.62 -17.68
C LEU A 173 3.50 -11.70 -19.18
N SER A 174 3.21 -10.63 -19.94
CA SER A 174 3.55 -10.55 -21.36
C SER A 174 4.98 -10.06 -21.63
N GLY A 175 5.76 -9.74 -20.59
CA GLY A 175 7.13 -9.22 -20.70
C GLY A 175 7.23 -7.78 -21.22
N LYS A 176 6.14 -7.01 -21.22
CA LYS A 176 6.11 -5.61 -21.64
C LYS A 176 6.47 -4.66 -20.50
N SER A 177 6.12 -5.03 -19.28
CA SER A 177 6.41 -4.27 -18.05
C SER A 177 7.49 -4.97 -17.24
N GLN A 178 8.20 -4.17 -16.41
CA GLN A 178 9.25 -4.71 -15.54
C GLN A 178 8.63 -5.60 -14.47
N ASP A 179 9.22 -6.79 -14.26
CA ASP A 179 8.79 -7.75 -13.25
C ASP A 179 9.19 -7.28 -11.83
N ILE A 180 8.45 -7.76 -10.83
CA ILE A 180 8.61 -7.38 -9.43
C ILE A 180 9.36 -8.48 -8.68
N ILE A 181 10.45 -8.11 -8.01
CA ILE A 181 11.15 -9.01 -7.09
C ILE A 181 10.34 -9.10 -5.79
N LEU A 182 10.07 -10.34 -5.37
CA LEU A 182 9.26 -10.64 -4.19
C LEU A 182 10.05 -10.48 -2.89
N GLU A 183 9.37 -10.02 -1.85
CA GLU A 183 9.90 -9.88 -0.50
C GLU A 183 9.10 -10.75 0.49
N ASP A 184 9.69 -11.00 1.66
CA ASP A 184 9.02 -11.78 2.71
C ASP A 184 7.73 -11.09 3.18
N GLY A 185 6.63 -11.82 3.18
CA GLY A 185 5.32 -11.30 3.60
C GLY A 185 4.51 -10.62 2.49
N ASP A 186 5.00 -10.58 1.25
CA ASP A 186 4.22 -10.06 0.13
C ASP A 186 2.93 -10.87 -0.07
N VAL A 187 1.86 -10.17 -0.40
CA VAL A 187 0.55 -10.76 -0.71
C VAL A 187 0.12 -10.30 -2.09
N ILE A 188 -0.24 -11.27 -2.92
CA ILE A 188 -0.78 -11.05 -4.25
C ILE A 188 -2.23 -11.53 -4.26
N ASN A 189 -3.13 -10.69 -4.73
CA ASN A 189 -4.52 -11.08 -4.93
C ASN A 189 -4.92 -10.87 -6.39
N ILE A 190 -5.51 -11.89 -6.99
CA ILE A 190 -6.07 -11.85 -8.33
C ILE A 190 -7.57 -12.02 -8.21
N PRO A 191 -8.35 -10.92 -8.24
CA PRO A 191 -9.78 -11.00 -8.05
C PRO A 191 -10.48 -11.60 -9.26
N GLN A 192 -11.73 -12.01 -9.03
CA GLN A 192 -12.60 -12.43 -10.11
C GLN A 192 -12.96 -11.26 -11.02
N ASN A 193 -13.07 -11.52 -12.32
CA ASN A 193 -13.49 -10.53 -13.31
C ASN A 193 -14.92 -10.07 -13.00
N LYS A 194 -15.08 -8.82 -12.58
CA LYS A 194 -16.38 -8.22 -12.32
C LYS A 194 -16.99 -7.74 -13.65
N GLN A 195 -18.25 -8.08 -13.88
CA GLN A 195 -18.99 -7.62 -15.07
C GLN A 195 -19.90 -6.43 -14.76
N SER A 196 -19.57 -5.63 -13.76
CA SER A 196 -20.41 -4.52 -13.30
C SER A 196 -19.59 -3.24 -13.11
N VAL A 197 -20.31 -2.11 -13.18
CA VAL A 197 -19.81 -0.79 -12.79
C VAL A 197 -20.60 -0.36 -11.55
N SER A 198 -19.91 0.12 -10.53
CA SER A 198 -20.52 0.63 -9.30
C SER A 198 -20.62 2.16 -9.34
N VAL A 199 -21.69 2.71 -8.77
CA VAL A 199 -21.89 4.15 -8.61
C VAL A 199 -22.07 4.44 -7.13
N ILE A 200 -21.23 5.29 -6.56
CA ILE A 200 -21.26 5.65 -5.14
C ILE A 200 -21.13 7.16 -4.93
N GLY A 201 -21.47 7.62 -3.74
CA GLY A 201 -21.37 9.02 -3.32
C GLY A 201 -22.71 9.74 -3.43
N GLU A 202 -22.69 10.99 -3.89
CA GLU A 202 -23.84 11.90 -3.97
C GLU A 202 -24.76 11.60 -5.17
N VAL A 203 -25.33 10.38 -5.17
CA VAL A 203 -26.37 9.90 -6.08
C VAL A 203 -27.60 9.49 -5.29
N PHE A 204 -28.78 9.45 -5.93
CA PHE A 204 -30.00 9.07 -5.22
C PHE A 204 -29.93 7.63 -4.69
N VAL A 205 -29.36 6.71 -5.45
CA VAL A 205 -29.18 5.31 -5.03
C VAL A 205 -27.77 4.84 -5.41
N SER A 206 -26.91 4.62 -4.41
CA SER A 206 -25.62 3.97 -4.64
C SER A 206 -25.84 2.48 -4.92
N ASN A 207 -25.51 2.03 -6.12
CA ASN A 207 -25.70 0.65 -6.56
C ASN A 207 -24.69 0.25 -7.64
N SER A 208 -24.74 -1.04 -8.02
CA SER A 208 -23.91 -1.58 -9.09
C SER A 208 -24.82 -1.99 -10.27
N HIS A 209 -24.38 -1.67 -11.46
CA HIS A 209 -25.05 -1.99 -12.71
C HIS A 209 -24.19 -2.94 -13.55
N ILE A 210 -24.83 -3.82 -14.31
CA ILE A 210 -24.10 -4.66 -15.29
C ILE A 210 -23.42 -3.73 -16.30
N PHE A 211 -22.14 -3.97 -16.55
CA PHE A 211 -21.38 -3.23 -17.57
C PHE A 211 -22.02 -3.44 -18.95
N ARG A 212 -22.20 -2.36 -19.69
CA ARG A 212 -22.66 -2.35 -21.06
C ARG A 212 -21.75 -1.46 -21.89
N GLU A 213 -21.21 -2.04 -22.93
CA GLU A 213 -20.40 -1.29 -23.88
C GLU A 213 -21.19 -0.12 -24.49
N GLY A 214 -20.57 1.05 -24.57
CA GLY A 214 -21.18 2.27 -25.10
C GLY A 214 -21.90 3.17 -24.09
N LEU A 215 -22.16 2.69 -22.84
CA LEU A 215 -22.65 3.56 -21.78
C LEU A 215 -21.48 4.33 -21.15
N GLY A 216 -21.70 5.62 -20.91
CA GLY A 216 -20.74 6.50 -20.25
C GLY A 216 -21.03 6.71 -18.76
N ILE A 217 -20.19 7.51 -18.10
CA ILE A 217 -20.31 7.86 -16.69
C ILE A 217 -21.68 8.46 -16.39
N ASP A 218 -22.13 9.39 -17.21
CA ASP A 218 -23.39 10.10 -17.01
C ASP A 218 -24.60 9.15 -17.14
N ASP A 219 -24.49 8.13 -18.00
CA ASP A 219 -25.54 7.12 -18.17
C ASP A 219 -25.71 6.28 -16.90
N TYR A 220 -24.59 5.84 -16.28
CA TYR A 220 -24.62 5.04 -15.04
C TYR A 220 -25.09 5.88 -13.84
N ILE A 221 -24.72 7.17 -13.77
CA ILE A 221 -25.24 8.08 -12.76
C ILE A 221 -26.76 8.22 -12.91
N ASN A 222 -27.26 8.38 -14.14
CA ASN A 222 -28.69 8.44 -14.42
C ASN A 222 -29.42 7.13 -14.06
N LEU A 223 -28.81 5.97 -14.30
CA LEU A 223 -29.34 4.67 -13.86
C LEU A 223 -29.41 4.55 -12.34
N SER A 224 -28.57 5.30 -11.61
CA SER A 224 -28.57 5.42 -10.16
C SER A 224 -29.51 6.50 -9.61
N GLY A 225 -30.39 7.03 -10.47
CA GLY A 225 -31.38 8.07 -10.14
C GLY A 225 -30.88 9.49 -10.35
N GLY A 226 -29.66 9.68 -10.84
CA GLY A 226 -29.03 10.99 -10.99
C GLY A 226 -28.25 11.46 -9.77
N SER A 227 -27.60 12.60 -9.90
CA SER A 227 -26.85 13.25 -8.81
C SER A 227 -27.79 13.94 -7.83
N THR A 228 -27.41 14.00 -6.55
CA THR A 228 -28.11 14.80 -5.54
C THR A 228 -27.81 16.30 -5.70
N LEU A 229 -28.57 17.15 -5.01
CA LEU A 229 -28.32 18.61 -4.99
C LEU A 229 -26.99 18.99 -4.35
N PHE A 230 -26.36 18.07 -3.63
CA PHE A 230 -25.10 18.28 -2.96
C PHE A 230 -23.90 17.70 -3.71
N ALA A 231 -24.12 17.17 -4.90
CA ALA A 231 -23.08 16.58 -5.71
C ALA A 231 -22.15 17.63 -6.35
N ASP A 232 -20.86 17.37 -6.33
CA ASP A 232 -19.87 18.10 -7.15
C ASP A 232 -19.64 17.35 -8.47
N GLU A 233 -20.46 17.64 -9.45
CA GLU A 233 -20.39 17.01 -10.78
C GLU A 233 -19.09 17.33 -11.53
N SER A 234 -18.39 18.41 -11.13
CA SER A 234 -17.12 18.81 -11.75
C SER A 234 -15.94 17.96 -11.26
N SER A 235 -16.10 17.34 -10.11
CA SER A 235 -15.07 16.55 -9.42
C SER A 235 -15.32 15.05 -9.46
N ILE A 236 -16.25 14.56 -10.29
CA ILE A 236 -16.49 13.13 -10.49
C ILE A 236 -15.20 12.44 -10.94
N TYR A 237 -14.85 11.33 -10.32
CA TYR A 237 -13.68 10.53 -10.67
C TYR A 237 -14.00 9.04 -10.71
N LEU A 238 -13.10 8.26 -11.30
CA LEU A 238 -13.20 6.79 -11.37
C LEU A 238 -12.16 6.14 -10.48
N ILE A 239 -12.57 5.08 -9.79
CA ILE A 239 -11.67 4.11 -9.19
C ILE A 239 -11.68 2.89 -10.10
N ARG A 240 -10.54 2.52 -10.63
CA ARG A 240 -10.35 1.34 -11.45
C ARG A 240 -10.41 0.08 -10.60
N SER A 241 -10.61 -1.06 -11.23
CA SER A 241 -10.60 -2.36 -10.55
C SER A 241 -9.25 -2.69 -9.88
N ASP A 242 -8.13 -2.14 -10.36
CA ASP A 242 -6.80 -2.24 -9.75
C ASP A 242 -6.60 -1.29 -8.54
N GLY A 243 -7.57 -0.38 -8.30
CA GLY A 243 -7.50 0.66 -7.29
C GLY A 243 -6.83 1.96 -7.75
N SER A 244 -6.41 2.07 -9.00
CA SER A 244 -5.94 3.34 -9.56
C SER A 244 -7.09 4.33 -9.74
N ILE A 245 -6.77 5.62 -9.74
CA ILE A 245 -7.76 6.69 -9.83
C ILE A 245 -7.56 7.48 -11.10
N VAL A 246 -8.67 7.67 -11.82
CA VAL A 246 -8.73 8.54 -12.99
C VAL A 246 -9.43 9.84 -12.59
N SER A 247 -8.67 10.92 -12.53
CA SER A 247 -9.18 12.25 -12.13
C SER A 247 -10.00 12.93 -13.22
N PRO A 248 -10.84 13.93 -12.87
CA PRO A 248 -11.61 14.70 -13.86
C PRO A 248 -10.73 15.36 -14.93
N SER A 249 -9.54 15.83 -14.55
CA SER A 249 -8.59 16.44 -15.49
C SER A 249 -8.04 15.44 -16.52
N GLN A 250 -7.84 14.20 -16.12
CA GLN A 250 -7.42 13.12 -17.03
C GLN A 250 -8.57 12.71 -17.96
N MET A 251 -9.80 12.70 -17.46
CA MET A 251 -10.99 12.41 -18.28
C MET A 251 -11.27 13.48 -19.34
N SER A 252 -10.92 14.74 -19.06
CA SER A 252 -11.13 15.88 -19.99
C SER A 252 -10.00 16.08 -20.97
N SER A 253 -8.83 15.49 -20.76
CA SER A 253 -7.69 15.61 -21.67
C SER A 253 -8.01 14.88 -22.97
N GLY A 254 -7.78 15.55 -24.13
CA GLY A 254 -8.24 15.13 -25.46
C GLY A 254 -7.78 13.76 -25.99
N PHE A 255 -7.07 12.96 -25.20
CA PHE A 255 -6.80 11.55 -25.45
C PHE A 255 -8.07 10.68 -25.34
N PHE A 256 -9.06 11.13 -24.56
CA PHE A 256 -10.31 10.40 -24.32
C PHE A 256 -11.47 11.18 -24.93
N ARG A 257 -11.63 11.07 -26.23
CA ARG A 257 -12.67 11.79 -27.02
C ARG A 257 -14.12 11.40 -26.71
N SER A 258 -14.33 10.36 -25.92
CA SER A 258 -15.69 9.97 -25.50
C SER A 258 -15.65 9.44 -24.06
N ARG A 259 -16.45 10.04 -23.17
CA ARG A 259 -16.61 9.53 -21.78
C ARG A 259 -17.14 8.09 -21.73
N SER A 260 -17.73 7.59 -22.80
CA SER A 260 -18.23 6.21 -22.90
C SER A 260 -17.14 5.18 -23.15
N SER A 261 -15.96 5.57 -23.68
CA SER A 261 -14.85 4.64 -23.94
C SER A 261 -13.88 4.49 -22.75
N LEU A 262 -14.15 5.18 -21.65
CA LEU A 262 -13.29 5.22 -20.46
C LEU A 262 -13.62 4.16 -19.44
N LEU A 263 -14.89 3.72 -19.38
CA LEU A 263 -15.36 2.76 -18.39
C LEU A 263 -14.96 1.34 -18.76
N GLN A 264 -14.52 0.60 -17.75
CA GLN A 264 -14.21 -0.82 -17.85
C GLN A 264 -15.04 -1.61 -16.83
N PRO A 265 -15.27 -2.90 -17.06
CA PRO A 265 -15.88 -3.76 -16.07
C PRO A 265 -15.06 -3.73 -14.75
N GLY A 266 -15.76 -3.59 -13.64
CA GLY A 266 -15.13 -3.49 -12.33
C GLY A 266 -14.85 -2.06 -11.84
N ASP A 267 -15.02 -1.05 -12.69
CA ASP A 267 -14.83 0.35 -12.31
C ASP A 267 -15.90 0.84 -11.31
N THR A 268 -15.49 1.80 -10.48
CA THR A 268 -16.40 2.51 -9.57
C THR A 268 -16.41 3.99 -9.91
N ILE A 269 -17.59 4.52 -10.20
CA ILE A 269 -17.85 5.95 -10.40
C ILE A 269 -18.10 6.56 -9.04
N VAL A 270 -17.33 7.57 -8.66
CA VAL A 270 -17.49 8.30 -7.40
C VAL A 270 -17.99 9.71 -7.70
N VAL A 271 -19.14 10.04 -7.13
CA VAL A 271 -19.74 11.39 -7.20
C VAL A 271 -19.50 12.05 -5.85
N PRO A 272 -18.55 12.98 -5.73
CA PRO A 272 -18.20 13.57 -4.44
C PRO A 272 -19.23 14.59 -3.98
N LEU A 273 -19.25 14.83 -2.68
CA LEU A 273 -20.02 15.91 -2.05
C LEU A 273 -19.40 17.26 -2.41
N GLN A 274 -20.24 18.23 -2.78
CA GLN A 274 -19.82 19.61 -2.94
C GLN A 274 -19.50 20.23 -1.58
N VAL A 275 -18.21 20.29 -1.25
CA VAL A 275 -17.75 20.96 -0.02
C VAL A 275 -17.68 22.46 -0.32
N GLN A 276 -18.64 23.25 0.20
CA GLN A 276 -18.49 24.68 0.19
C GLN A 276 -17.34 25.04 1.14
N PRO A 277 -16.29 25.73 0.67
CA PRO A 277 -15.25 26.19 1.58
C PRO A 277 -15.88 27.10 2.62
N PHE A 278 -15.75 26.76 3.89
CA PHE A 278 -16.19 27.62 4.99
C PHE A 278 -15.65 29.03 4.76
N SER A 279 -16.58 30.00 4.62
CA SER A 279 -16.25 31.41 4.49
C SER A 279 -15.58 31.88 5.80
N GLY A 280 -14.26 31.83 5.85
CA GLY A 280 -13.49 32.24 7.05
C GLY A 280 -12.12 31.58 7.17
N ILE A 281 -11.95 30.40 6.62
CA ILE A 281 -10.62 29.80 6.45
C ILE A 281 -10.27 29.95 4.98
N LYS A 282 -9.19 30.67 4.67
CA LYS A 282 -8.53 30.45 3.38
C LYS A 282 -8.07 29.02 3.41
N ALA A 283 -8.95 28.11 2.96
CA ALA A 283 -8.61 26.71 2.76
C ALA A 283 -7.46 26.73 1.76
N THR A 284 -6.25 26.62 2.26
CA THR A 284 -5.12 26.39 1.41
C THR A 284 -5.44 25.09 0.69
N THR A 285 -5.15 25.03 -0.61
CA THR A 285 -5.36 23.89 -1.51
C THR A 285 -4.91 22.56 -0.87
N GLU A 286 -3.99 22.65 0.09
CA GLU A 286 -3.45 21.54 0.87
C GLU A 286 -4.46 20.88 1.83
N ILE A 287 -5.34 21.64 2.51
CA ILE A 287 -6.34 21.06 3.43
C ILE A 287 -7.39 20.29 2.64
N THR A 288 -7.83 20.86 1.52
CA THR A 288 -8.78 20.22 0.62
C THR A 288 -8.18 18.94 0.04
N GLN A 289 -6.87 18.94 -0.27
CA GLN A 289 -6.17 17.78 -0.79
C GLN A 289 -6.00 16.66 0.26
N ILE A 290 -5.77 17.00 1.52
CA ILE A 290 -5.68 16.04 2.63
C ILE A 290 -7.05 15.40 2.90
N ILE A 291 -8.12 16.21 2.97
CA ILE A 291 -9.49 15.70 3.16
C ILE A 291 -9.88 14.81 1.98
N TYR A 292 -9.52 15.17 0.76
CA TYR A 292 -9.74 14.38 -0.44
C TYR A 292 -8.99 13.04 -0.39
N GLN A 293 -7.72 13.03 0.04
CA GLN A 293 -6.94 11.81 0.20
C GLN A 293 -7.49 10.90 1.31
N MET A 294 -8.01 11.48 2.40
CA MET A 294 -8.66 10.70 3.46
C MET A 294 -9.99 10.10 3.01
N ALA A 295 -10.79 10.83 2.24
CA ALA A 295 -12.03 10.32 1.66
C ALA A 295 -11.77 9.19 0.65
N LEU A 296 -10.70 9.29 -0.13
CA LEU A 296 -10.25 8.28 -1.07
C LEU A 296 -9.82 6.98 -0.37
N ALA A 297 -9.08 7.08 0.73
CA ALA A 297 -8.69 5.93 1.53
C ALA A 297 -9.92 5.21 2.11
N ALA A 298 -10.90 5.98 2.62
CA ALA A 298 -12.14 5.42 3.17
C ALA A 298 -13.02 4.77 2.08
N ALA A 299 -13.11 5.36 0.88
CA ALA A 299 -13.90 4.81 -0.22
C ALA A 299 -13.29 3.51 -0.78
N ALA A 300 -11.97 3.40 -0.81
CA ALA A 300 -11.27 2.18 -1.24
C ALA A 300 -11.53 0.99 -0.30
N VAL A 301 -11.74 1.25 0.99
CA VAL A 301 -12.02 0.22 2.01
C VAL A 301 -13.46 -0.31 1.88
N ASN A 302 -14.44 0.52 1.52
CA ASN A 302 -15.86 0.12 1.44
C ASN A 302 -16.28 -0.51 0.10
N SER A 303 -15.39 -0.63 -0.87
CA SER A 303 -15.71 -1.19 -2.20
C SER A 303 -15.43 -2.69 -2.35
N PHE A 304 -15.21 -3.42 -1.21
CA PHE A 304 -14.99 -4.87 -1.19
C PHE A 304 -16.06 -5.63 -0.43
#